data_19b49967bbeb9e89dfc7b1e50a2005b5
#
_entry.id   19b49967bbeb9e89dfc7b1e50a2005b5
#
_cell.length_a   1.000
_cell.length_b   1.000
_cell.length_c   1.000
_cell.angle_alpha   90.00
_cell.angle_beta   90.00
_cell.angle_gamma   90.00
#
_symmetry.space_group_name_H-M   'P 1'
#
loop_
_entity.id
_entity.type
_entity.pdbx_description
1 polymer ?
#
loop_
_entity_poly.entity_id
_entity_poly.type
_entity_poly.pdbx_seq_one_letter_code
_entity_poly.pdbx_strand_id
1 'polypeptide(L)'
;MDNIEQNYEDFISTVSHELRTPLTSIRGFSQTMLSSWDKLDDESKKKFLKIIEEQSNRLIHLVENMLSVTKLQGVNNHFVYNELDVKSAIEQVISIIKTQYPTQVFEFEHNSNVPNIYVDKDKFQQILTNLIENSAKYSTQIFKTLITTGINNNNVEIKISNIGITIAQEDYEKIFTKFARIDNPLTRKVQGSGLGLYITKSLVEKMRGEISVESAPLENNSELAQITFTLKFPILNIEEQARMKCNQ
;
A
#
# COMPACT_ATOMS: atom_id res chain seq x y z
N MET A 1 2.86 31.59 2.01
CA MET A 1 2.58 31.23 0.59
C MET A 1 3.70 30.34 0.03
N ASP A 2 4.96 30.65 0.28
CA ASP A 2 6.13 29.93 -0.29
C ASP A 2 6.18 28.41 -0.02
N ASN A 3 5.65 27.95 1.11
CA ASN A 3 5.72 26.52 1.48
C ASN A 3 4.71 25.62 0.73
N ILE A 4 3.60 26.18 0.25
CA ILE A 4 2.57 25.43 -0.51
C ILE A 4 2.98 25.31 -1.98
N GLU A 5 3.51 26.37 -2.56
CA GLU A 5 4.03 26.38 -3.94
C GLU A 5 5.24 25.43 -4.07
N GLN A 6 6.17 25.49 -3.12
CA GLN A 6 7.35 24.62 -3.11
C GLN A 6 6.98 23.14 -2.97
N ASN A 7 6.04 22.79 -2.11
CA ASN A 7 5.50 21.42 -1.99
C ASN A 7 4.79 20.94 -3.25
N TYR A 8 4.18 21.82 -4.01
CA TYR A 8 3.52 21.47 -5.27
C TYR A 8 4.54 21.28 -6.41
N GLU A 9 5.55 22.12 -6.50
CA GLU A 9 6.64 21.97 -7.49
C GLU A 9 7.43 20.68 -7.25
N ASP A 10 7.78 20.36 -6.00
CA ASP A 10 8.45 19.11 -5.63
C ASP A 10 7.59 17.89 -5.98
N PHE A 11 6.27 17.98 -5.77
CA PHE A 11 5.32 16.95 -6.16
C PHE A 11 5.35 16.71 -7.67
N ILE A 12 5.20 17.76 -8.49
CA ILE A 12 5.20 17.67 -9.97
C ILE A 12 6.54 17.16 -10.50
N SER A 13 7.65 17.63 -9.93
CA SER A 13 8.99 17.17 -10.29
C SER A 13 9.17 15.67 -10.05
N THR A 14 8.78 15.19 -8.86
CA THR A 14 8.87 13.78 -8.49
C THR A 14 7.96 12.92 -9.38
N VAL A 15 6.72 13.36 -9.62
CA VAL A 15 5.79 12.73 -10.55
C VAL A 15 6.40 12.56 -11.93
N SER A 16 6.96 13.65 -12.46
CA SER A 16 7.57 13.64 -13.80
C SER A 16 8.72 12.64 -13.88
N HIS A 17 9.54 12.53 -12.84
CA HIS A 17 10.63 11.59 -12.77
C HIS A 17 10.13 10.13 -12.70
N GLU A 18 9.14 9.85 -11.83
CA GLU A 18 8.57 8.51 -11.67
C GLU A 18 7.80 8.03 -12.91
N LEU A 19 7.23 8.92 -13.71
CA LEU A 19 6.61 8.60 -15.00
C LEU A 19 7.65 8.36 -16.10
N ARG A 20 8.74 9.14 -16.12
CA ARG A 20 9.75 9.07 -17.18
C ARG A 20 10.47 7.72 -17.22
N THR A 21 10.78 7.15 -16.07
CA THR A 21 11.54 5.90 -15.96
C THR A 21 10.84 4.72 -16.66
N PRO A 22 9.57 4.37 -16.33
CA PRO A 22 8.86 3.28 -17.00
C PRO A 22 8.60 3.58 -18.48
N LEU A 23 8.28 4.85 -18.84
CA LEU A 23 8.11 5.24 -20.25
C LEU A 23 9.39 5.04 -21.07
N THR A 24 10.55 5.39 -20.53
CA THR A 24 11.83 5.17 -21.18
C THR A 24 12.10 3.68 -21.39
N SER A 25 11.78 2.85 -20.41
CA SER A 25 11.91 1.39 -20.51
C SER A 25 11.00 0.80 -21.58
N ILE A 26 9.71 1.16 -21.56
CA ILE A 26 8.73 0.74 -22.58
C ILE A 26 9.22 1.11 -23.97
N ARG A 27 9.61 2.38 -24.16
CA ARG A 27 10.12 2.86 -25.44
C ARG A 27 11.37 2.11 -25.90
N GLY A 28 12.34 1.90 -24.99
CA GLY A 28 13.59 1.22 -25.32
C GLY A 28 13.37 -0.22 -25.77
N PHE A 29 12.59 -1.01 -25.02
CA PHE A 29 12.30 -2.39 -25.39
C PHE A 29 11.44 -2.48 -26.66
N SER A 30 10.46 -1.59 -26.85
CA SER A 30 9.67 -1.54 -28.07
C SER A 30 10.54 -1.20 -29.30
N GLN A 31 11.47 -0.24 -29.19
CA GLN A 31 12.40 0.11 -30.27
C GLN A 31 13.35 -1.04 -30.59
N THR A 32 13.89 -1.73 -29.56
CA THR A 32 14.75 -2.89 -29.75
C THR A 32 14.02 -4.02 -30.46
N MET A 33 12.77 -4.29 -30.07
CA MET A 33 11.96 -5.30 -30.74
C MET A 33 11.70 -4.93 -32.20
N LEU A 34 11.33 -3.69 -32.51
CA LEU A 34 11.06 -3.25 -33.87
C LEU A 34 12.32 -3.30 -34.77
N SER A 35 13.48 -2.91 -34.22
CA SER A 35 14.73 -2.85 -35.02
C SER A 35 15.44 -4.20 -35.19
N SER A 36 15.17 -5.15 -34.32
CA SER A 36 15.90 -6.41 -34.26
C SER A 36 15.01 -7.65 -34.25
N TRP A 37 13.75 -7.54 -34.66
CA TRP A 37 12.72 -8.59 -34.57
C TRP A 37 13.18 -9.94 -35.13
N ASP A 38 13.81 -9.94 -36.31
CA ASP A 38 14.27 -11.16 -36.98
C ASP A 38 15.55 -11.75 -36.38
N LYS A 39 16.26 -10.96 -35.53
CA LYS A 39 17.50 -11.37 -34.85
C LYS A 39 17.25 -11.88 -33.43
N LEU A 40 16.08 -11.62 -32.88
CA LEU A 40 15.72 -12.03 -31.53
C LEU A 40 15.08 -13.42 -31.56
N ASP A 41 15.50 -14.27 -30.62
CA ASP A 41 14.81 -15.52 -30.36
C ASP A 41 13.46 -15.27 -29.66
N ASP A 42 12.60 -16.28 -29.66
CA ASP A 42 11.24 -16.15 -29.10
C ASP A 42 11.25 -15.95 -27.57
N GLU A 43 12.26 -16.43 -26.87
CA GLU A 43 12.43 -16.22 -25.43
C GLU A 43 12.73 -14.76 -25.13
N SER A 44 13.67 -14.16 -25.88
CA SER A 44 13.99 -12.73 -25.77
C SER A 44 12.80 -11.84 -26.13
N LYS A 45 12.06 -12.16 -27.18
CA LYS A 45 10.82 -11.45 -27.56
C LYS A 45 9.81 -11.48 -26.41
N LYS A 46 9.55 -12.67 -25.88
CA LYS A 46 8.61 -12.86 -24.75
C LYS A 46 9.06 -12.11 -23.51
N LYS A 47 10.36 -12.11 -23.20
CA LYS A 47 10.95 -11.37 -22.09
C LYS A 47 10.75 -9.84 -22.25
N PHE A 48 10.99 -9.30 -23.44
CA PHE A 48 10.81 -7.87 -23.70
C PHE A 48 9.36 -7.45 -23.62
N LEU A 49 8.44 -8.25 -24.18
CA LEU A 49 6.98 -8.01 -24.05
C LEU A 49 6.56 -8.01 -22.58
N LYS A 50 7.06 -8.95 -21.78
CA LYS A 50 6.77 -9.01 -20.35
C LYS A 50 7.27 -7.77 -19.61
N ILE A 51 8.46 -7.26 -19.92
CA ILE A 51 8.98 -6.02 -19.34
C ILE A 51 8.09 -4.83 -19.73
N ILE A 52 7.65 -4.74 -21.00
CA ILE A 52 6.76 -3.67 -21.47
C ILE A 52 5.43 -3.72 -20.69
N GLU A 53 4.85 -4.91 -20.53
CA GLU A 53 3.62 -5.12 -19.77
C GLU A 53 3.78 -4.71 -18.30
N GLU A 54 4.83 -5.16 -17.63
CA GLU A 54 5.14 -4.80 -16.25
C GLU A 54 5.30 -3.29 -16.05
N GLN A 55 6.01 -2.61 -16.96
CA GLN A 55 6.19 -1.15 -16.89
C GLN A 55 4.89 -0.39 -17.21
N SER A 56 4.05 -0.92 -18.11
CA SER A 56 2.73 -0.34 -18.40
C SER A 56 1.80 -0.44 -17.20
N ASN A 57 1.75 -1.60 -16.53
CA ASN A 57 0.98 -1.80 -15.31
C ASN A 57 1.47 -0.86 -14.18
N ARG A 58 2.79 -0.70 -14.06
CA ARG A 58 3.37 0.27 -13.11
C ARG A 58 2.88 1.71 -13.37
N LEU A 59 2.82 2.13 -14.64
CA LEU A 59 2.31 3.45 -15.01
C LEU A 59 0.84 3.62 -14.63
N ILE A 60 0.01 2.60 -14.89
CA ILE A 60 -1.41 2.62 -14.52
C ILE A 60 -1.55 2.84 -13.02
N HIS A 61 -0.88 2.04 -12.19
CA HIS A 61 -0.93 2.19 -10.74
C HIS A 61 -0.41 3.55 -10.24
N LEU A 62 0.62 4.10 -10.90
CA LEU A 62 1.12 5.42 -10.54
C LEU A 62 0.07 6.51 -10.82
N VAL A 63 -0.58 6.47 -11.97
CA VAL A 63 -1.66 7.41 -12.35
C VAL A 63 -2.86 7.27 -11.41
N GLU A 64 -3.28 6.06 -11.09
CA GLU A 64 -4.38 5.79 -10.13
C GLU A 64 -4.07 6.35 -8.74
N ASN A 65 -2.84 6.17 -8.27
CA ASN A 65 -2.38 6.72 -7.01
C ASN A 65 -2.39 8.26 -7.02
N MET A 66 -1.97 8.89 -8.12
CA MET A 66 -2.03 10.35 -8.26
C MET A 66 -3.46 10.88 -8.26
N LEU A 67 -4.36 10.22 -8.99
CA LEU A 67 -5.79 10.54 -8.97
C LEU A 67 -6.38 10.36 -7.58
N SER A 68 -5.94 9.35 -6.84
CA SER A 68 -6.36 9.14 -5.44
C SER A 68 -5.88 10.27 -4.54
N VAL A 69 -4.62 10.70 -4.67
CA VAL A 69 -4.07 11.84 -3.91
C VAL A 69 -4.83 13.13 -4.20
N THR A 70 -5.11 13.44 -5.47
CA THR A 70 -5.85 14.65 -5.86
C THR A 70 -7.29 14.62 -5.35
N LYS A 71 -7.96 13.48 -5.44
CA LYS A 71 -9.30 13.29 -4.86
C LYS A 71 -9.29 13.46 -3.34
N LEU A 72 -8.31 12.91 -2.64
CA LEU A 72 -8.18 13.05 -1.19
C LEU A 72 -7.97 14.49 -0.71
N GLN A 73 -7.42 15.35 -1.54
CA GLN A 73 -7.22 16.78 -1.26
C GLN A 73 -8.45 17.64 -1.61
N GLY A 74 -9.36 17.13 -2.46
CA GLY A 74 -10.57 17.84 -2.87
C GLY A 74 -11.64 17.88 -1.78
N VAL A 75 -12.50 18.90 -1.86
CA VAL A 75 -13.62 19.10 -0.92
C VAL A 75 -14.74 18.04 -1.10
N ASN A 76 -14.83 17.42 -2.27
CA ASN A 76 -15.91 16.50 -2.65
C ASN A 76 -15.50 15.02 -2.51
N ASN A 77 -14.97 14.62 -1.37
CA ASN A 77 -14.74 13.21 -1.08
C ASN A 77 -16.00 12.58 -0.49
N HIS A 78 -16.79 11.92 -1.33
CA HIS A 78 -17.91 11.12 -0.84
C HIS A 78 -17.40 9.77 -0.31
N PHE A 79 -17.65 9.51 0.96
CA PHE A 79 -17.44 8.22 1.62
C PHE A 79 -18.79 7.58 1.85
N VAL A 80 -18.98 6.36 1.37
CA VAL A 80 -20.22 5.60 1.59
C VAL A 80 -20.04 4.64 2.77
N TYR A 81 -20.39 5.10 3.96
CA TYR A 81 -20.22 4.34 5.19
C TYR A 81 -21.25 3.25 5.35
N ASN A 82 -20.81 2.02 5.58
CA ASN A 82 -21.65 0.86 5.88
C ASN A 82 -20.97 -0.02 6.95
N GLU A 83 -21.79 -0.86 7.59
CA GLU A 83 -21.23 -1.94 8.40
C GLU A 83 -20.43 -2.89 7.54
N LEU A 84 -19.23 -3.25 8.01
CA LEU A 84 -18.31 -4.14 7.33
C LEU A 84 -17.81 -5.21 8.29
N ASP A 85 -17.96 -6.47 7.88
CA ASP A 85 -17.31 -7.60 8.53
C ASP A 85 -15.82 -7.61 8.16
N VAL A 86 -14.98 -7.32 9.16
CA VAL A 86 -13.52 -7.21 9.02
C VAL A 86 -12.91 -8.54 8.57
N LYS A 87 -13.43 -9.67 9.08
CA LYS A 87 -12.95 -11.00 8.71
C LYS A 87 -13.10 -11.24 7.22
N SER A 88 -14.31 -11.12 6.71
CA SER A 88 -14.62 -11.34 5.30
C SER A 88 -13.83 -10.41 4.38
N ALA A 89 -13.64 -9.14 4.77
CA ALA A 89 -12.87 -8.18 4.00
C ALA A 89 -11.39 -8.58 3.89
N ILE A 90 -10.77 -9.01 5.00
CA ILE A 90 -9.37 -9.46 5.03
C ILE A 90 -9.22 -10.75 4.21
N GLU A 91 -10.08 -11.74 4.37
CA GLU A 91 -10.05 -13.00 3.63
C GLU A 91 -10.14 -12.77 2.12
N GLN A 92 -11.03 -11.85 1.69
CA GLN A 92 -11.18 -11.46 0.28
C GLN A 92 -9.89 -10.88 -0.28
N VAL A 93 -9.25 -9.94 0.42
CA VAL A 93 -7.99 -9.31 -0.01
C VAL A 93 -6.86 -10.32 -0.06
N ILE A 94 -6.72 -11.18 0.96
CA ILE A 94 -5.70 -12.26 0.97
C ILE A 94 -5.88 -13.16 -0.24
N SER A 95 -7.11 -13.55 -0.56
CA SER A 95 -7.42 -14.41 -1.72
C SER A 95 -6.92 -13.81 -3.04
N ILE A 96 -7.09 -12.49 -3.22
CA ILE A 96 -6.63 -11.78 -4.42
C ILE A 96 -5.10 -11.71 -4.46
N ILE A 97 -4.47 -11.27 -3.36
CA ILE A 97 -3.03 -11.05 -3.31
C ILE A 97 -2.26 -12.37 -3.41
N LYS A 98 -2.79 -13.45 -2.88
CA LYS A 98 -2.18 -14.79 -2.96
C LYS A 98 -1.98 -15.26 -4.41
N THR A 99 -2.84 -14.85 -5.34
CA THR A 99 -2.67 -15.18 -6.76
C THR A 99 -1.48 -14.45 -7.40
N GLN A 100 -1.15 -13.26 -6.91
CA GLN A 100 -0.04 -12.44 -7.40
C GLN A 100 1.29 -12.80 -6.72
N TYR A 101 1.23 -13.29 -5.47
CA TYR A 101 2.38 -13.68 -4.65
C TYR A 101 2.27 -15.15 -4.21
N PRO A 102 2.39 -16.12 -5.12
CA PRO A 102 2.11 -17.53 -4.83
C PRO A 102 3.11 -18.17 -3.86
N THR A 103 4.30 -17.61 -3.71
CA THR A 103 5.32 -18.07 -2.76
C THR A 103 5.16 -17.48 -1.36
N GLN A 104 4.32 -16.45 -1.20
CA GLN A 104 4.08 -15.79 0.08
C GLN A 104 3.08 -16.61 0.90
N VAL A 105 3.39 -16.84 2.17
CA VAL A 105 2.49 -17.44 3.15
C VAL A 105 1.73 -16.34 3.86
N PHE A 106 0.40 -16.38 3.79
CA PHE A 106 -0.48 -15.48 4.54
C PHE A 106 -1.16 -16.27 5.65
N GLU A 107 -0.90 -15.88 6.90
CA GLU A 107 -1.59 -16.41 8.09
C GLU A 107 -2.54 -15.35 8.61
N PHE A 108 -3.77 -15.77 8.91
CA PHE A 108 -4.79 -14.89 9.43
C PHE A 108 -5.37 -15.44 10.72
N GLU A 109 -5.15 -14.74 11.82
CA GLU A 109 -5.66 -15.05 13.16
C GLU A 109 -6.78 -14.06 13.50
N HIS A 110 -8.02 -14.52 13.47
CA HIS A 110 -9.18 -13.70 13.76
C HIS A 110 -9.74 -13.98 15.15
N ASN A 111 -9.87 -12.92 15.96
CA ASN A 111 -10.60 -13.03 17.23
C ASN A 111 -12.11 -12.93 16.94
N SER A 112 -12.85 -13.98 17.28
CA SER A 112 -14.30 -14.09 17.04
C SER A 112 -15.17 -13.01 17.71
N ASN A 113 -14.61 -12.28 18.69
CA ASN A 113 -15.33 -11.20 19.40
C ASN A 113 -15.19 -9.84 18.71
N VAL A 114 -14.43 -9.74 17.60
CA VAL A 114 -14.26 -8.48 16.86
C VAL A 114 -15.60 -8.12 16.19
N PRO A 115 -16.20 -6.96 16.52
CA PRO A 115 -17.43 -6.54 15.89
C PRO A 115 -17.18 -5.99 14.49
N ASN A 116 -18.27 -5.81 13.73
CA ASN A 116 -18.24 -5.06 12.49
C ASN A 116 -17.75 -3.62 12.73
N ILE A 117 -17.07 -3.05 11.75
CA ILE A 117 -16.69 -1.63 11.75
C ILE A 117 -17.56 -0.85 10.77
N TYR A 118 -17.67 0.46 10.98
CA TYR A 118 -18.47 1.35 10.14
C TYR A 118 -17.56 2.21 9.26
N VAL A 119 -17.34 1.77 8.01
CA VAL A 119 -16.35 2.33 7.08
C VAL A 119 -16.87 2.30 5.64
N ASP A 120 -16.18 3.02 4.75
CA ASP A 120 -16.36 2.83 3.31
C ASP A 120 -15.66 1.55 2.86
N LYS A 121 -16.43 0.60 2.34
CA LYS A 121 -15.94 -0.72 1.95
C LYS A 121 -14.79 -0.67 0.93
N ASP A 122 -14.93 0.15 -0.12
CA ASP A 122 -13.97 0.19 -1.21
C ASP A 122 -12.66 0.83 -0.74
N LYS A 123 -12.76 1.88 0.09
CA LYS A 123 -11.60 2.53 0.70
C LYS A 123 -10.90 1.64 1.71
N PHE A 124 -11.66 0.90 2.52
CA PHE A 124 -11.09 -0.06 3.45
C PHE A 124 -10.38 -1.21 2.72
N GLN A 125 -10.96 -1.71 1.64
CA GLN A 125 -10.34 -2.73 0.79
C GLN A 125 -9.05 -2.21 0.15
N GLN A 126 -9.02 -0.94 -0.29
CA GLN A 126 -7.81 -0.28 -0.80
C GLN A 126 -6.71 -0.20 0.27
N ILE A 127 -7.05 0.13 1.52
CA ILE A 127 -6.12 0.15 2.66
C ILE A 127 -5.51 -1.23 2.88
N LEU A 128 -6.35 -2.26 3.00
CA LEU A 128 -5.91 -3.63 3.24
C LEU A 128 -5.01 -4.13 2.09
N THR A 129 -5.43 -3.91 0.85
CA THR A 129 -4.67 -4.30 -0.34
C THR A 129 -3.27 -3.68 -0.31
N ASN A 130 -3.18 -2.37 -0.07
CA ASN A 130 -1.89 -1.70 -0.02
C ASN A 130 -0.97 -2.22 1.08
N LEU A 131 -1.49 -2.44 2.30
CA LEU A 131 -0.68 -2.91 3.42
C LEU A 131 -0.26 -4.37 3.27
N ILE A 132 -1.17 -5.26 2.84
CA ILE A 132 -0.88 -6.69 2.67
C ILE A 132 0.06 -6.90 1.48
N GLU A 133 -0.11 -6.14 0.39
CA GLU A 133 0.81 -6.16 -0.75
C GLU A 133 2.19 -5.61 -0.39
N ASN A 134 2.27 -4.53 0.37
CA ASN A 134 3.54 -4.01 0.88
C ASN A 134 4.24 -5.04 1.76
N SER A 135 3.52 -5.71 2.64
CA SER A 135 4.04 -6.79 3.47
C SER A 135 4.64 -7.92 2.62
N ALA A 136 3.99 -8.32 1.53
CA ALA A 136 4.51 -9.32 0.61
C ALA A 136 5.75 -8.83 -0.18
N LYS A 137 5.72 -7.59 -0.67
CA LYS A 137 6.82 -6.98 -1.45
C LYS A 137 8.10 -6.78 -0.66
N TYR A 138 7.97 -6.37 0.61
CA TYR A 138 9.10 -6.03 1.47
C TYR A 138 9.49 -7.15 2.43
N SER A 139 8.82 -8.31 2.35
CA SER A 139 9.20 -9.50 3.09
C SER A 139 10.54 -10.02 2.59
N THR A 140 11.46 -10.30 3.52
CA THR A 140 12.78 -10.86 3.24
C THR A 140 12.79 -12.35 3.64
N GLN A 141 13.82 -13.01 3.83
CA GLN A 141 14.11 -14.40 4.22
C GLN A 141 12.94 -15.37 4.54
N ILE A 142 11.87 -14.88 5.18
CA ILE A 142 10.66 -15.64 5.50
C ILE A 142 9.51 -14.98 4.77
N PHE A 143 9.08 -15.56 3.66
CA PHE A 143 7.95 -15.08 2.86
C PHE A 143 6.63 -15.33 3.60
N LYS A 144 6.46 -14.68 4.77
CA LYS A 144 5.29 -14.84 5.64
C LYS A 144 4.75 -13.47 6.04
N THR A 145 3.44 -13.32 5.88
CA THR A 145 2.68 -12.18 6.40
C THR A 145 1.69 -12.72 7.41
N LEU A 146 1.74 -12.21 8.64
CA LEU A 146 0.79 -12.50 9.70
C LEU A 146 -0.19 -11.34 9.83
N ILE A 147 -1.48 -11.64 9.71
CA ILE A 147 -2.55 -10.67 9.95
C ILE A 147 -3.30 -11.11 11.22
N THR A 148 -3.48 -10.20 12.16
CA THR A 148 -4.26 -10.48 13.38
C THR A 148 -5.33 -9.42 13.58
N THR A 149 -6.45 -9.81 14.19
CA THR A 149 -7.51 -8.87 14.57
C THR A 149 -7.86 -9.01 16.03
N GLY A 150 -8.17 -7.90 16.69
CA GLY A 150 -8.52 -7.87 18.11
C GLY A 150 -9.32 -6.63 18.47
N ILE A 151 -9.58 -6.47 19.76
CA ILE A 151 -10.21 -5.27 20.32
C ILE A 151 -9.21 -4.65 21.32
N ASN A 152 -8.96 -3.35 21.17
CA ASN A 152 -8.10 -2.59 22.05
C ASN A 152 -8.70 -1.19 22.31
N ASN A 153 -8.96 -0.85 23.59
CA ASN A 153 -9.49 0.46 24.00
C ASN A 153 -10.68 0.97 23.17
N ASN A 154 -11.73 0.13 23.02
CA ASN A 154 -12.93 0.43 22.23
C ASN A 154 -12.67 0.63 20.72
N ASN A 155 -11.55 0.13 20.21
CA ASN A 155 -11.24 0.08 18.78
C ASN A 155 -11.10 -1.36 18.31
N VAL A 156 -11.52 -1.63 17.10
CA VAL A 156 -11.08 -2.80 16.35
C VAL A 156 -9.64 -2.54 15.91
N GLU A 157 -8.75 -3.43 16.31
CA GLU A 157 -7.33 -3.38 15.96
C GLU A 157 -7.01 -4.46 14.94
N ILE A 158 -6.33 -4.06 13.85
CA ILE A 158 -5.87 -4.97 12.80
C ILE A 158 -4.36 -4.79 12.67
N LYS A 159 -3.59 -5.85 12.86
CA LYS A 159 -2.14 -5.84 12.70
C LYS A 159 -1.73 -6.65 11.49
N ILE A 160 -0.84 -6.11 10.69
CA ILE A 160 -0.24 -6.75 9.52
C ILE A 160 1.26 -6.75 9.72
N SER A 161 1.82 -7.93 9.90
CA SER A 161 3.23 -8.10 10.28
C SER A 161 3.99 -8.95 9.26
N ASN A 162 5.21 -8.56 8.96
CA ASN A 162 6.16 -9.33 8.16
C ASN A 162 7.59 -9.14 8.67
N ILE A 163 8.52 -10.00 8.26
CA ILE A 163 9.95 -9.79 8.47
C ILE A 163 10.50 -9.02 7.27
N GLY A 164 11.05 -7.85 7.53
CA GLY A 164 11.59 -6.95 6.53
C GLY A 164 12.82 -6.19 7.03
N ILE A 165 13.23 -5.19 6.27
CA ILE A 165 14.35 -4.32 6.64
C ILE A 165 13.93 -3.42 7.79
N THR A 166 14.79 -3.28 8.79
CA THR A 166 14.56 -2.42 9.95
C THR A 166 14.23 -0.99 9.53
N ILE A 167 13.15 -0.45 10.08
CA ILE A 167 12.75 0.95 9.93
C ILE A 167 13.24 1.68 11.17
N ALA A 168 14.03 2.74 11.00
CA ALA A 168 14.46 3.56 12.13
C ALA A 168 13.26 4.32 12.72
N GLN A 169 13.24 4.50 14.03
CA GLN A 169 12.13 5.15 14.73
C GLN A 169 11.87 6.58 14.20
N GLU A 170 12.91 7.29 13.80
CA GLU A 170 12.84 8.63 13.18
C GLU A 170 12.14 8.64 11.82
N ASP A 171 12.00 7.48 11.16
CA ASP A 171 11.35 7.33 9.86
C ASP A 171 9.88 6.87 9.96
N TYR A 172 9.38 6.52 11.16
CA TYR A 172 8.01 6.05 11.33
C TYR A 172 6.93 7.01 10.80
N GLU A 173 7.10 8.30 11.03
CA GLU A 173 6.18 9.31 10.46
C GLU A 173 6.50 9.61 9.00
N LYS A 174 7.78 9.57 8.64
CA LYS A 174 8.24 9.91 7.29
C LYS A 174 7.71 8.94 6.22
N ILE A 175 7.61 7.63 6.54
CA ILE A 175 7.12 6.64 5.57
C ILE A 175 5.68 6.88 5.11
N PHE A 176 4.90 7.65 5.85
CA PHE A 176 3.53 8.06 5.51
C PHE A 176 3.47 9.38 4.74
N THR A 177 4.60 9.99 4.42
CA THR A 177 4.62 11.20 3.59
C THR A 177 4.63 10.86 2.10
N LYS A 178 4.28 11.82 1.25
CA LYS A 178 4.24 11.61 -0.21
C LYS A 178 5.62 11.25 -0.75
N PHE A 179 5.71 10.21 -1.58
CA PHE A 179 6.93 9.71 -2.22
C PHE A 179 8.02 9.23 -1.25
N ALA A 180 7.69 9.05 0.02
CA ALA A 180 8.64 8.53 0.99
C ALA A 180 9.10 7.12 0.60
N ARG A 181 10.40 6.92 0.65
CA ARG A 181 11.05 5.61 0.50
C ARG A 181 12.21 5.55 1.47
N ILE A 182 12.37 4.41 2.13
CA ILE A 182 13.56 4.16 2.95
C ILE A 182 14.74 3.95 2.01
N ASP A 183 15.77 4.78 2.13
CA ASP A 183 16.98 4.65 1.32
C ASP A 183 17.85 3.51 1.84
N ASN A 184 17.61 2.31 1.35
CA ASN A 184 18.38 1.11 1.66
C ASN A 184 18.65 0.34 0.36
N PRO A 185 19.89 -0.15 0.13
CA PRO A 185 20.23 -0.90 -1.07
C PRO A 185 19.32 -2.09 -1.37
N LEU A 186 18.78 -2.73 -0.33
CA LEU A 186 17.88 -3.88 -0.47
C LEU A 186 16.46 -3.46 -0.88
N THR A 187 15.99 -2.28 -0.45
CA THR A 187 14.67 -1.75 -0.84
C THR A 187 14.69 -1.04 -2.18
N ARG A 188 15.85 -0.59 -2.66
CA ARG A 188 15.98 0.07 -3.99
C ARG A 188 15.47 -0.79 -5.14
N LYS A 189 15.57 -2.12 -5.03
CA LYS A 189 15.07 -3.08 -6.03
C LYS A 189 13.56 -3.26 -5.98
N VAL A 190 12.93 -2.93 -4.85
CA VAL A 190 11.47 -3.05 -4.71
C VAL A 190 10.81 -1.85 -5.38
N GLN A 191 9.99 -2.15 -6.38
CA GLN A 191 9.28 -1.12 -7.13
C GLN A 191 8.10 -0.56 -6.32
N GLY A 192 7.98 0.77 -6.24
CA GLY A 192 6.87 1.44 -5.56
C GLY A 192 6.87 2.94 -5.82
N SER A 193 5.69 3.56 -5.86
CA SER A 193 5.53 4.99 -6.09
C SER A 193 5.81 5.87 -4.86
N GLY A 194 5.90 5.27 -3.66
CA GLY A 194 5.97 6.02 -2.41
C GLY A 194 4.66 6.77 -2.04
N LEU A 195 3.57 6.52 -2.76
CA LEU A 195 2.27 7.15 -2.50
C LEU A 195 1.32 6.25 -1.71
N GLY A 196 1.53 4.93 -1.73
CA GLY A 196 0.61 3.96 -1.14
C GLY A 196 0.36 4.20 0.35
N LEU A 197 1.40 4.31 1.17
CA LEU A 197 1.27 4.53 2.62
C LEU A 197 0.67 5.91 2.94
N TYR A 198 1.00 6.95 2.17
CA TYR A 198 0.36 8.26 2.30
C TYR A 198 -1.15 8.19 2.02
N ILE A 199 -1.56 7.50 0.96
CA ILE A 199 -2.97 7.29 0.63
C ILE A 199 -3.64 6.49 1.74
N THR A 200 -3.00 5.41 2.22
CA THR A 200 -3.51 4.60 3.31
C THR A 200 -3.76 5.42 4.57
N LYS A 201 -2.76 6.19 5.05
CA LYS A 201 -2.91 7.07 6.22
C LYS A 201 -4.06 8.06 6.02
N SER A 202 -4.11 8.73 4.87
CA SER A 202 -5.18 9.70 4.56
C SER A 202 -6.58 9.07 4.55
N LEU A 203 -6.73 7.84 4.02
CA LEU A 203 -8.01 7.13 4.02
C LEU A 203 -8.41 6.69 5.43
N VAL A 204 -7.47 6.16 6.20
CA VAL A 204 -7.68 5.74 7.59
C VAL A 204 -8.16 6.92 8.44
N GLU A 205 -7.45 8.06 8.39
CA GLU A 205 -7.79 9.28 9.14
C GLU A 205 -9.17 9.84 8.74
N LYS A 206 -9.49 9.86 7.44
CA LYS A 206 -10.82 10.29 6.97
C LYS A 206 -11.95 9.37 7.45
N MET A 207 -11.67 8.09 7.67
CA MET A 207 -12.60 7.14 8.28
C MET A 207 -12.50 7.09 9.81
N ARG A 208 -11.91 8.11 10.45
CA ARG A 208 -11.74 8.25 11.91
C ARG A 208 -10.93 7.11 12.55
N GLY A 209 -10.11 6.43 11.76
CA GLY A 209 -9.16 5.45 12.25
C GLY A 209 -7.78 6.05 12.52
N GLU A 210 -6.90 5.20 13.03
CA GLU A 210 -5.49 5.49 13.25
C GLU A 210 -4.64 4.43 12.57
N ILE A 211 -3.47 4.82 12.07
CA ILE A 211 -2.46 3.91 11.56
C ILE A 211 -1.12 4.21 12.20
N SER A 212 -0.41 3.16 12.58
CA SER A 212 0.95 3.25 13.10
C SER A 212 1.82 2.14 12.52
N VAL A 213 3.14 2.28 12.67
CA VAL A 213 4.13 1.27 12.33
C VAL A 213 5.06 1.05 13.51
N GLU A 214 5.46 -0.18 13.71
CA GLU A 214 6.50 -0.58 14.65
C GLU A 214 7.50 -1.48 13.94
N SER A 215 8.77 -1.34 14.27
CA SER A 215 9.87 -2.14 13.75
C SER A 215 10.67 -2.69 14.92
N ALA A 216 10.51 -3.98 15.20
CA ALA A 216 11.21 -4.69 16.27
C ALA A 216 12.37 -5.47 15.67
N PRO A 217 13.65 -5.05 15.87
CA PRO A 217 14.81 -5.73 15.34
C PRO A 217 14.87 -7.19 15.78
N LEU A 218 15.33 -8.08 14.90
CA LEU A 218 15.55 -9.48 15.24
C LEU A 218 16.81 -9.64 16.08
N GLU A 219 16.76 -10.52 17.08
CA GLU A 219 17.89 -10.74 18.00
C GLU A 219 19.21 -11.12 17.29
N ASN A 220 19.11 -11.88 16.20
CA ASN A 220 20.28 -12.40 15.47
C ASN A 220 20.67 -11.56 14.25
N ASN A 221 19.91 -10.51 13.90
CA ASN A 221 20.18 -9.65 12.74
C ASN A 221 19.48 -8.31 12.87
N SER A 222 20.22 -7.29 13.28
CA SER A 222 19.67 -5.92 13.47
C SER A 222 19.30 -5.20 12.15
N GLU A 223 19.73 -5.70 11.00
CA GLU A 223 19.29 -5.17 9.69
C GLU A 223 17.86 -5.60 9.36
N LEU A 224 17.39 -6.70 9.98
CA LEU A 224 16.05 -7.23 9.81
C LEU A 224 15.22 -6.99 11.07
N ALA A 225 13.95 -6.74 10.87
CA ALA A 225 12.99 -6.53 11.94
C ALA A 225 11.64 -7.18 11.61
N GLN A 226 10.88 -7.46 12.64
CA GLN A 226 9.45 -7.65 12.50
C GLN A 226 8.81 -6.26 12.33
N ILE A 227 8.32 -5.99 11.13
CA ILE A 227 7.59 -4.77 10.80
C ILE A 227 6.11 -5.05 11.01
N THR A 228 5.45 -4.22 11.81
CA THR A 228 4.03 -4.34 12.10
C THR A 228 3.31 -3.03 11.82
N PHE A 229 2.42 -3.05 10.83
CA PHE A 229 1.45 -1.97 10.64
C PHE A 229 0.20 -2.25 11.46
N THR A 230 -0.22 -1.29 12.25
CA THR A 230 -1.41 -1.38 13.10
C THR A 230 -2.46 -0.38 12.64
N LEU A 231 -3.65 -0.88 12.31
CA LEU A 231 -4.84 -0.08 12.04
C LEU A 231 -5.77 -0.15 13.25
N LYS A 232 -6.36 0.99 13.62
CA LYS A 232 -7.40 1.06 14.65
C LYS A 232 -8.61 1.79 14.11
N PHE A 233 -9.80 1.17 14.24
CA PHE A 233 -11.06 1.79 13.89
C PHE A 233 -12.00 1.77 15.09
N PRO A 234 -12.69 2.90 15.41
CA PRO A 234 -13.55 2.98 16.56
C PRO A 234 -14.77 2.04 16.43
N ILE A 235 -15.12 1.41 17.53
CA ILE A 235 -16.38 0.66 17.66
C ILE A 235 -17.47 1.70 17.92
N LEU A 236 -18.29 2.00 16.89
CA LEU A 236 -19.31 3.04 16.94
C LEU A 236 -20.62 2.46 17.45
N ASN A 237 -21.30 3.21 18.31
CA ASN A 237 -22.68 2.94 18.68
C ASN A 237 -23.67 3.38 17.59
N ILE A 238 -24.94 3.00 17.72
CA ILE A 238 -26.00 3.26 16.71
C ILE A 238 -26.18 4.76 16.42
N GLU A 239 -26.07 5.62 17.45
CA GLU A 239 -26.20 7.07 17.27
C GLU A 239 -25.03 7.67 16.48
N GLU A 240 -23.82 7.21 16.75
CA GLU A 240 -22.62 7.62 16.03
C GLU A 240 -22.64 7.18 14.57
N GLN A 241 -23.09 5.95 14.30
CA GLN A 241 -23.29 5.44 12.94
C GLN A 241 -24.33 6.28 12.18
N ALA A 242 -25.44 6.64 12.82
CA ALA A 242 -26.48 7.49 12.23
C ALA A 242 -25.95 8.89 11.87
N ARG A 243 -25.13 9.50 12.73
CA ARG A 243 -24.46 10.78 12.44
C ARG A 243 -23.51 10.70 11.26
N MET A 244 -22.81 9.59 11.08
CA MET A 244 -21.93 9.39 9.92
C MET A 244 -22.71 9.27 8.61
N LYS A 245 -23.91 8.65 8.64
CA LYS A 245 -24.82 8.60 7.48
C LYS A 245 -25.35 9.97 7.04
N CYS A 246 -25.62 10.85 7.98
CA CYS A 246 -26.13 12.19 7.68
C CYS A 246 -25.07 13.14 7.10
N ASN A 247 -23.81 12.83 7.22
CA ASN A 247 -22.68 13.64 6.74
C ASN A 247 -22.06 13.11 5.43
N GLN A 248 -22.80 12.24 4.73
CA GLN A 248 -22.41 11.68 3.42
C GLN A 248 -22.72 12.62 2.27
#